data_a944af59dfdc5f2a6c136f804c873f3e
#
_entry.id   a944af59dfdc5f2a6c136f804c873f3e
#
_cell.length_a   1.000
_cell.length_b   1.000
_cell.length_c   1.000
_cell.angle_alpha   90.00
_cell.angle_beta   90.00
_cell.angle_gamma   90.00
#
_symmetry.space_group_name_H-M   'P 1'
#
loop_
_entity.id
_entity.type
_entity.pdbx_description
1 polymer ?
#
loop_
_entity_poly.entity_id
_entity_poly.type
_entity_poly.pdbx_seq_one_letter_code
_entity_poly.pdbx_strand_id
1 'polypeptide(L)'
;MLGLALLAVVGGARACSNFLVSKGASADGSTILSYTADDLSLFGSLDLRLAADHAPGSLRNMWDWDDQLFTGTIPEVPHTLNVVGNVNEVGVIITETTFGGRSDLDGHGHGNNISYGDLIWTTLSRAHTAREAIQIMDSLTQLYGYESSGESYGVGDSDEVWLLEMMSKGKYARGSVWVASRIPEGYVGATANQARTTTFAQNDPDNVLFAKDVVQFARDNLGYTGTDADFNFREMYDPITFGGARFGEQRVWTMFNPVCGGCVDAHLDFAQGYNLNNSMPLFVPVVKKLSVMDVVHVMRDHAEGTWFDPSGLDRPDVGGESGHSPYRVRPLTWDFNGSTYLNERTVGIQQSGWAFIAQSRGWLPPPIRAVNWFAPDDASTSPRIPMYGGATRIPAAFGHTVGQVPGGGVPYAPSPVDGFTMNLQSAFWIWNLVGNVAFSERYSTAYPDIVAQVDVEQTRMLADSLQMEKDFVALWAVDEAAAVEFMTKFCEDEGMDMFKK
;
A
#
# COMPACT_ATOMS: atom_id res chain seq x y z
N MET A 1 -30.52 14.30 34.75
CA MET A 1 -29.78 13.18 34.13
C MET A 1 -29.26 13.67 32.81
N LEU A 2 -28.00 14.13 32.76
CA LEU A 2 -27.34 14.49 31.53
C LEU A 2 -26.81 13.20 30.91
N GLY A 3 -27.37 12.84 29.76
CA GLY A 3 -26.79 11.78 28.93
C GLY A 3 -25.49 12.28 28.28
N LEU A 4 -24.35 11.72 28.67
CA LEU A 4 -23.12 11.82 27.88
C LEU A 4 -23.36 11.07 26.58
N ALA A 5 -23.55 11.79 25.50
CA ALA A 5 -23.36 11.25 24.17
C ALA A 5 -21.87 10.98 24.02
N LEU A 6 -21.45 9.72 23.99
CA LEU A 6 -20.13 9.29 23.53
C LEU A 6 -20.05 9.75 22.07
N LEU A 7 -19.31 10.85 21.80
CA LEU A 7 -18.82 11.09 20.46
C LEU A 7 -17.85 9.93 20.16
N ALA A 8 -18.28 9.00 19.33
CA ALA A 8 -17.36 8.19 18.61
C ALA A 8 -16.53 9.15 17.74
N VAL A 9 -15.31 9.43 18.17
CA VAL A 9 -14.30 10.00 17.28
C VAL A 9 -14.13 8.95 16.20
N VAL A 10 -14.76 9.19 15.06
CA VAL A 10 -14.43 8.47 13.83
C VAL A 10 -12.98 8.90 13.57
N GLY A 11 -12.05 8.05 13.96
CA GLY A 11 -10.64 8.20 13.62
C GLY A 11 -10.58 8.51 12.13
N GLY A 12 -9.79 9.49 11.72
CA GLY A 12 -9.66 9.92 10.34
C GLY A 12 -9.48 8.66 9.48
N ALA A 13 -10.38 8.45 8.51
CA ALA A 13 -10.37 7.24 7.71
C ALA A 13 -9.02 7.16 6.99
N ARG A 14 -8.09 6.37 7.50
CA ARG A 14 -6.88 5.95 6.79
C ARG A 14 -7.36 5.24 5.56
N ALA A 15 -6.88 5.66 4.44
CA ALA A 15 -7.52 5.24 3.24
C ALA A 15 -6.48 5.12 2.12
N CYS A 16 -5.78 4.02 2.10
CA CYS A 16 -4.77 3.63 1.14
C CYS A 16 -5.39 3.02 -0.14
N SER A 17 -4.64 2.94 -1.22
CA SER A 17 -5.03 2.25 -2.45
C SER A 17 -3.89 1.38 -2.95
N ASN A 18 -4.20 0.14 -3.35
CA ASN A 18 -3.27 -0.78 -4.01
C ASN A 18 -3.75 -1.14 -5.40
N PHE A 19 -2.81 -1.25 -6.34
CA PHE A 19 -3.03 -1.87 -7.64
C PHE A 19 -1.94 -2.89 -7.91
N LEU A 20 -2.32 -4.12 -8.21
CA LEU A 20 -1.49 -5.31 -8.21
C LEU A 20 -1.51 -5.95 -9.61
N VAL A 21 -0.35 -6.15 -10.22
CA VAL A 21 -0.22 -6.62 -11.60
C VAL A 21 0.55 -7.94 -11.65
N SER A 22 -0.08 -9.01 -12.13
CA SER A 22 0.59 -10.29 -12.33
C SER A 22 1.65 -10.21 -13.43
N LYS A 23 2.61 -11.11 -13.41
CA LYS A 23 3.69 -11.22 -14.40
C LYS A 23 3.18 -11.23 -15.85
N GLY A 24 2.11 -12.00 -16.12
CA GLY A 24 1.50 -12.10 -17.44
C GLY A 24 0.78 -10.83 -17.90
N ALA A 25 0.37 -9.96 -16.98
CA ALA A 25 -0.28 -8.68 -17.24
C ALA A 25 0.70 -7.52 -17.44
N SER A 26 1.97 -7.69 -17.06
CA SER A 26 3.03 -6.69 -17.19
C SER A 26 3.65 -6.68 -18.60
N ALA A 27 4.03 -5.50 -19.07
CA ALA A 27 4.60 -5.30 -20.41
C ALA A 27 6.00 -5.92 -20.56
N ASP A 28 6.79 -5.91 -19.50
CA ASP A 28 8.16 -6.44 -19.47
C ASP A 28 8.28 -7.83 -18.83
N GLY A 29 7.18 -8.35 -18.27
CA GLY A 29 7.16 -9.65 -17.58
C GLY A 29 7.63 -9.57 -16.12
N SER A 30 7.75 -8.38 -15.53
CA SER A 30 7.88 -8.19 -14.09
C SER A 30 6.54 -8.40 -13.38
N THR A 31 6.55 -8.60 -12.08
CA THR A 31 5.37 -8.32 -11.23
C THR A 31 5.43 -6.86 -10.80
N ILE A 32 4.26 -6.21 -10.68
CA ILE A 32 4.19 -4.79 -10.27
C ILE A 32 3.16 -4.66 -9.15
N LEU A 33 3.56 -4.07 -8.03
CA LEU A 33 2.70 -3.75 -6.91
C LEU A 33 2.80 -2.25 -6.62
N SER A 34 1.68 -1.59 -6.44
CA SER A 34 1.65 -0.15 -6.13
C SER A 34 0.87 0.13 -4.86
N TYR A 35 1.15 1.28 -4.26
CA TYR A 35 0.57 1.69 -3.00
C TYR A 35 0.51 3.22 -2.89
N THR A 36 -0.57 3.73 -2.31
CA THR A 36 -0.65 5.09 -1.76
C THR A 36 -0.97 4.99 -0.28
N ALA A 37 -0.19 5.67 0.55
CA ALA A 37 -0.43 5.80 1.99
C ALA A 37 -1.13 7.13 2.26
N ASP A 38 -2.40 7.06 2.60
CA ASP A 38 -3.24 8.25 2.62
C ASP A 38 -3.87 8.49 3.99
N ASP A 39 -3.34 9.45 4.72
CA ASP A 39 -3.89 9.99 5.96
C ASP A 39 -3.34 11.40 6.21
N LEU A 40 -4.08 12.23 6.96
CA LEU A 40 -3.67 13.61 7.26
C LEU A 40 -2.48 13.70 8.21
N SER A 41 -2.18 12.64 8.92
CA SER A 41 -1.04 12.55 9.86
C SER A 41 0.21 11.95 9.24
N LEU A 42 0.12 11.39 8.03
CA LEU A 42 1.24 10.76 7.35
C LEU A 42 2.11 11.78 6.59
N PHE A 43 3.37 11.47 6.51
CA PHE A 43 4.35 12.21 5.70
C PHE A 43 5.35 11.24 5.07
N GLY A 44 5.79 11.57 3.85
CA GLY A 44 6.63 10.68 3.04
C GLY A 44 8.07 10.65 3.49
N SER A 45 8.46 9.56 4.13
CA SER A 45 9.85 9.24 4.44
C SER A 45 10.18 7.84 3.93
N LEU A 46 11.28 7.71 3.21
CA LEU A 46 11.78 6.42 2.77
C LEU A 46 12.70 5.83 3.83
N ASP A 47 12.39 4.63 4.30
CA ASP A 47 13.18 3.93 5.30
C ASP A 47 14.12 2.93 4.65
N LEU A 48 15.37 2.92 5.10
CA LEU A 48 16.36 1.89 4.78
C LEU A 48 16.69 1.08 6.04
N ARG A 49 16.52 -0.22 5.96
CA ARG A 49 16.93 -1.19 6.99
C ARG A 49 18.00 -2.09 6.39
N LEU A 50 19.24 -1.91 6.86
CA LEU A 50 20.38 -2.66 6.34
C LEU A 50 20.34 -4.13 6.75
N ALA A 51 20.81 -5.00 5.86
CA ALA A 51 21.07 -6.39 6.17
C ALA A 51 22.03 -6.51 7.35
N ALA A 52 21.80 -7.47 8.24
CA ALA A 52 22.63 -7.65 9.42
C ALA A 52 22.65 -9.11 9.90
N ASP A 53 23.79 -9.51 10.49
CA ASP A 53 23.92 -10.74 11.25
C ASP A 53 23.64 -10.48 12.73
N HIS A 54 22.92 -11.37 13.37
CA HIS A 54 22.47 -11.23 14.75
C HIS A 54 23.02 -12.34 15.64
N ALA A 55 23.46 -11.99 16.84
CA ALA A 55 23.93 -12.96 17.83
C ALA A 55 22.77 -13.87 18.29
N PRO A 56 23.05 -15.14 18.67
CA PRO A 56 22.03 -16.01 19.26
C PRO A 56 21.35 -15.35 20.47
N GLY A 57 20.01 -15.36 20.46
CA GLY A 57 19.20 -14.75 21.53
C GLY A 57 18.94 -13.26 21.35
N SER A 58 19.35 -12.65 20.24
CA SER A 58 18.97 -11.27 19.90
C SER A 58 17.44 -11.12 19.83
N LEU A 59 16.96 -9.95 20.23
CA LEU A 59 15.56 -9.60 20.20
C LEU A 59 15.33 -8.40 19.25
N ARG A 60 14.21 -8.44 18.55
CA ARG A 60 13.67 -7.32 17.78
C ARG A 60 12.61 -6.63 18.61
N ASN A 61 12.70 -5.31 18.74
CA ASN A 61 11.64 -4.49 19.31
C ASN A 61 10.50 -4.34 18.29
N MET A 62 9.26 -4.44 18.79
CA MET A 62 8.04 -4.26 18.03
C MET A 62 7.34 -2.98 18.47
N TRP A 63 6.75 -2.30 17.51
CA TRP A 63 6.10 -1.00 17.72
C TRP A 63 4.77 -0.95 17.00
N ASP A 64 3.79 -0.30 17.60
CA ASP A 64 2.65 0.15 16.83
C ASP A 64 3.10 1.21 15.82
N TRP A 65 2.76 0.98 14.54
CA TRP A 65 3.21 1.87 13.47
C TRP A 65 2.57 3.27 13.60
N ASP A 66 1.32 3.31 13.98
CA ASP A 66 0.51 4.52 13.95
C ASP A 66 0.79 5.43 15.14
N ASP A 67 0.76 4.84 16.34
CA ASP A 67 0.91 5.55 17.60
C ASP A 67 2.36 5.60 18.09
N GLN A 68 3.27 4.90 17.41
CA GLN A 68 4.69 4.79 17.79
C GLN A 68 4.87 4.21 19.20
N LEU A 69 3.94 3.38 19.66
CA LEU A 69 3.98 2.76 20.96
C LEU A 69 4.75 1.45 20.92
N PHE A 70 5.61 1.23 21.91
CA PHE A 70 6.30 -0.05 22.08
C PHE A 70 5.29 -1.15 22.49
N THR A 71 5.18 -2.19 21.65
CA THR A 71 4.25 -3.30 21.86
C THR A 71 4.92 -4.55 22.42
N GLY A 72 6.23 -4.66 22.34
CA GLY A 72 6.97 -5.79 22.91
C GLY A 72 8.22 -6.18 22.14
N THR A 73 8.68 -7.40 22.34
CA THR A 73 9.84 -7.95 21.64
C THR A 73 9.56 -9.33 21.10
N ILE A 74 10.22 -9.68 20.00
CA ILE A 74 10.23 -11.03 19.43
C ILE A 74 11.68 -11.51 19.22
N PRO A 75 11.95 -12.82 19.14
CA PRO A 75 13.25 -13.31 18.73
C PRO A 75 13.66 -12.84 17.34
N GLU A 76 14.89 -12.35 17.22
CA GLU A 76 15.45 -12.02 15.91
C GLU A 76 16.03 -13.24 15.23
N VAL A 77 15.95 -13.28 13.90
CA VAL A 77 16.57 -14.33 13.08
C VAL A 77 18.09 -14.14 13.01
N PRO A 78 18.88 -15.20 12.71
CA PRO A 78 20.34 -15.08 12.64
C PRO A 78 20.86 -14.09 11.62
N HIS A 79 20.11 -13.90 10.51
CA HIS A 79 20.42 -12.95 9.44
C HIS A 79 19.16 -12.26 8.97
N THR A 80 19.19 -10.94 8.79
CA THR A 80 18.12 -10.14 8.19
C THR A 80 18.56 -9.58 6.85
N LEU A 81 17.63 -9.57 5.88
CA LEU A 81 17.82 -9.02 4.55
C LEU A 81 17.76 -7.48 4.56
N ASN A 82 18.39 -6.86 3.56
CA ASN A 82 18.27 -5.43 3.30
C ASN A 82 16.85 -5.10 2.83
N VAL A 83 16.27 -4.02 3.37
CA VAL A 83 14.92 -3.56 3.03
C VAL A 83 14.93 -2.08 2.74
N VAL A 84 14.42 -1.67 1.58
CA VAL A 84 14.28 -0.29 1.13
C VAL A 84 12.80 0.03 0.96
N GLY A 85 12.24 0.75 1.93
CA GLY A 85 10.78 0.95 2.00
C GLY A 85 10.04 -0.39 2.06
N ASN A 86 9.30 -0.71 1.02
CA ASN A 86 8.43 -1.89 0.94
C ASN A 86 8.97 -3.02 0.04
N VAL A 87 10.28 -2.99 -0.28
CA VAL A 87 10.95 -4.04 -1.07
C VAL A 87 12.20 -4.54 -0.37
N ASN A 88 12.55 -5.81 -0.55
CA ASN A 88 13.82 -6.34 -0.06
C ASN A 88 14.81 -6.64 -1.19
N GLU A 89 16.06 -6.91 -0.83
CA GLU A 89 17.17 -7.15 -1.76
C GLU A 89 17.03 -8.38 -2.64
N VAL A 90 16.15 -9.31 -2.28
CA VAL A 90 15.94 -10.56 -3.06
C VAL A 90 14.67 -10.51 -3.91
N GLY A 91 13.91 -9.40 -3.86
CA GLY A 91 12.82 -9.16 -4.78
C GLY A 91 11.41 -9.38 -4.21
N VAL A 92 11.24 -9.53 -2.90
CA VAL A 92 9.92 -9.58 -2.26
C VAL A 92 9.40 -8.15 -2.05
N ILE A 93 8.10 -7.95 -2.33
CA ILE A 93 7.38 -6.69 -2.22
C ILE A 93 6.14 -6.90 -1.35
N ILE A 94 5.86 -6.00 -0.42
CA ILE A 94 4.63 -6.01 0.38
C ILE A 94 4.00 -4.62 0.38
N THR A 95 2.72 -4.54 -0.01
CA THR A 95 1.87 -3.35 0.07
C THR A 95 0.71 -3.62 1.02
N GLU A 96 -0.04 -2.60 1.43
CA GLU A 96 -1.22 -2.80 2.28
C GLU A 96 -2.34 -1.78 2.02
N THR A 97 -3.55 -2.08 2.49
CA THR A 97 -4.66 -1.13 2.68
C THR A 97 -5.52 -1.57 3.87
N THR A 98 -5.68 -0.70 4.84
CA THR A 98 -6.52 -0.96 6.01
C THR A 98 -8.00 -1.00 5.63
N PHE A 99 -8.74 -2.05 6.00
CA PHE A 99 -10.20 -2.11 5.81
C PHE A 99 -11.01 -2.02 7.12
N GLY A 100 -10.37 -1.97 8.26
CA GLY A 100 -11.04 -1.83 9.55
C GLY A 100 -11.74 -3.11 10.03
N GLY A 101 -12.72 -3.59 9.29
CA GLY A 101 -13.46 -4.81 9.63
C GLY A 101 -14.44 -4.64 10.79
N ARG A 102 -14.81 -5.75 11.42
CA ARG A 102 -15.67 -5.77 12.60
C ARG A 102 -14.96 -5.20 13.82
N SER A 103 -15.58 -4.26 14.51
CA SER A 103 -14.99 -3.59 15.68
C SER A 103 -14.71 -4.53 16.87
N ASP A 104 -15.41 -5.67 16.99
CA ASP A 104 -15.15 -6.67 18.03
C ASP A 104 -13.93 -7.56 17.71
N LEU A 105 -13.36 -7.43 16.52
CA LEU A 105 -12.14 -8.10 16.07
C LEU A 105 -10.92 -7.16 15.99
N ASP A 106 -11.05 -5.90 16.41
CA ASP A 106 -9.93 -4.99 16.53
C ASP A 106 -8.88 -5.57 17.49
N GLY A 107 -7.62 -5.63 17.04
CA GLY A 107 -6.52 -6.23 17.80
C GLY A 107 -5.90 -5.31 18.84
N HIS A 108 -6.17 -4.00 18.76
CA HIS A 108 -5.54 -3.01 19.63
C HIS A 108 -5.95 -3.20 21.12
N GLY A 109 -4.94 -3.10 21.99
CA GLY A 109 -5.18 -3.17 23.41
C GLY A 109 -5.44 -4.57 23.99
N HIS A 110 -5.26 -5.64 23.22
CA HIS A 110 -5.45 -7.03 23.66
C HIS A 110 -4.14 -7.78 23.97
N GLY A 111 -3.03 -7.05 24.12
CA GLY A 111 -1.71 -7.62 24.44
C GLY A 111 -1.08 -8.36 23.27
N ASN A 112 -1.40 -7.95 22.06
CA ASN A 112 -0.75 -8.34 20.83
C ASN A 112 0.55 -7.54 20.65
N ASN A 113 1.48 -8.02 19.83
CA ASN A 113 2.79 -7.41 19.69
C ASN A 113 3.07 -6.88 18.27
N ILE A 114 2.36 -7.35 17.26
CA ILE A 114 2.72 -7.14 15.85
C ILE A 114 1.67 -6.24 15.20
N SER A 115 1.99 -4.97 14.97
CA SER A 115 1.18 -4.08 14.14
C SER A 115 1.39 -4.39 12.65
N TYR A 116 0.51 -3.87 11.79
CA TYR A 116 0.57 -4.11 10.35
C TYR A 116 1.90 -3.65 9.72
N GLY A 117 2.42 -2.49 10.12
CA GLY A 117 3.69 -1.97 9.61
C GLY A 117 4.88 -2.81 10.05
N ASP A 118 4.97 -3.15 11.34
CA ASP A 118 6.02 -4.03 11.84
C ASP A 118 5.94 -5.44 11.22
N LEU A 119 4.73 -5.93 10.91
CA LEU A 119 4.53 -7.18 10.18
C LEU A 119 5.16 -7.11 8.78
N ILE A 120 4.94 -6.02 8.04
CA ILE A 120 5.52 -5.81 6.71
C ILE A 120 7.05 -5.88 6.78
N TRP A 121 7.68 -5.03 7.59
CA TRP A 121 9.14 -4.92 7.59
C TRP A 121 9.85 -6.11 8.23
N THR A 122 9.24 -6.72 9.25
CA THR A 122 9.76 -7.97 9.83
C THR A 122 9.72 -9.10 8.82
N THR A 123 8.63 -9.19 8.05
CA THR A 123 8.50 -10.18 6.98
C THR A 123 9.49 -9.93 5.85
N LEU A 124 9.59 -8.70 5.34
CA LEU A 124 10.53 -8.33 4.29
C LEU A 124 11.99 -8.61 4.68
N SER A 125 12.34 -8.42 5.95
CA SER A 125 13.71 -8.71 6.43
C SER A 125 14.03 -10.22 6.51
N ARG A 126 13.06 -11.11 6.24
CA ARG A 126 13.20 -12.57 6.42
C ARG A 126 12.81 -13.39 5.20
N ALA A 127 11.90 -12.90 4.36
CA ALA A 127 11.27 -13.65 3.29
C ALA A 127 12.08 -13.60 1.99
N HIS A 128 12.17 -14.75 1.29
CA HIS A 128 12.82 -14.86 -0.02
C HIS A 128 11.82 -15.03 -1.16
N THR A 129 10.57 -15.39 -0.85
CA THR A 129 9.49 -15.54 -1.83
C THR A 129 8.17 -14.99 -1.28
N ALA A 130 7.20 -14.73 -2.16
CA ALA A 130 5.86 -14.29 -1.75
C ALA A 130 5.16 -15.31 -0.85
N ARG A 131 5.26 -16.60 -1.15
CA ARG A 131 4.68 -17.68 -0.32
C ARG A 131 5.33 -17.77 1.04
N GLU A 132 6.65 -17.65 1.10
CA GLU A 132 7.37 -17.62 2.39
C GLU A 132 6.97 -16.40 3.20
N ALA A 133 6.80 -15.24 2.56
CA ALA A 133 6.30 -14.03 3.22
C ALA A 133 4.93 -14.27 3.88
N ILE A 134 3.96 -14.85 3.16
CA ILE A 134 2.64 -15.20 3.70
C ILE A 134 2.75 -16.15 4.90
N GLN A 135 3.63 -17.16 4.83
CA GLN A 135 3.84 -18.11 5.93
C GLN A 135 4.49 -17.45 7.16
N ILE A 136 5.42 -16.50 6.94
CA ILE A 136 6.06 -15.73 8.01
C ILE A 136 5.00 -14.82 8.68
N MET A 137 4.15 -14.13 7.89
CA MET A 137 3.07 -13.29 8.41
C MET A 137 2.09 -14.10 9.27
N ASP A 138 1.67 -15.29 8.80
CA ASP A 138 0.86 -16.21 9.61
C ASP A 138 1.56 -16.57 10.92
N SER A 139 2.80 -17.08 10.83
CA SER A 139 3.54 -17.54 11.99
C SER A 139 3.75 -16.44 13.04
N LEU A 140 4.09 -15.23 12.60
CA LEU A 140 4.31 -14.08 13.48
C LEU A 140 3.02 -13.68 14.20
N THR A 141 1.91 -13.56 13.47
CA THR A 141 0.64 -13.15 14.06
C THR A 141 0.04 -14.21 14.96
N GLN A 142 0.15 -15.51 14.63
CA GLN A 142 -0.31 -16.59 15.52
C GLN A 142 0.49 -16.67 16.82
N LEU A 143 1.82 -16.45 16.77
CA LEU A 143 2.69 -16.55 17.94
C LEU A 143 2.62 -15.32 18.85
N TYR A 144 2.64 -14.13 18.25
CA TYR A 144 2.84 -12.87 18.98
C TYR A 144 1.60 -11.98 18.99
N GLY A 145 0.52 -12.39 18.30
CA GLY A 145 -0.72 -11.64 18.17
C GLY A 145 -0.63 -10.51 17.13
N TYR A 146 -1.79 -10.10 16.63
CA TYR A 146 -1.91 -9.08 15.59
C TYR A 146 -2.55 -7.83 16.19
N GLU A 147 -1.73 -6.78 16.43
CA GLU A 147 -2.10 -5.49 17.03
C GLU A 147 -2.54 -4.52 15.94
N SER A 148 -3.58 -4.90 15.23
CA SER A 148 -4.20 -4.11 14.16
C SER A 148 -5.64 -4.53 13.97
N SER A 149 -6.38 -3.81 13.15
CA SER A 149 -7.72 -4.19 12.71
C SER A 149 -7.64 -5.13 11.49
N GLY A 150 -8.28 -4.83 10.38
CA GLY A 150 -8.22 -5.60 9.15
C GLY A 150 -7.34 -4.95 8.09
N GLU A 151 -6.54 -5.77 7.40
CA GLU A 151 -5.63 -5.32 6.36
C GLU A 151 -5.70 -6.19 5.11
N SER A 152 -5.69 -5.54 3.94
CA SER A 152 -5.44 -6.20 2.65
C SER A 152 -4.00 -5.97 2.24
N TYR A 153 -3.20 -7.02 2.17
CA TYR A 153 -1.82 -6.97 1.73
C TYR A 153 -1.69 -7.41 0.27
N GLY A 154 -0.96 -6.65 -0.54
CA GLY A 154 -0.37 -7.16 -1.77
C GLY A 154 0.99 -7.78 -1.44
N VAL A 155 1.17 -9.06 -1.71
CA VAL A 155 2.44 -9.76 -1.48
C VAL A 155 2.95 -10.32 -2.79
N GLY A 156 4.14 -9.91 -3.23
CA GLY A 156 4.67 -10.36 -4.51
C GLY A 156 6.17 -10.64 -4.49
N ASP A 157 6.58 -11.46 -5.43
CA ASP A 157 7.97 -11.67 -5.82
C ASP A 157 8.08 -11.62 -7.36
N SER A 158 9.17 -12.07 -7.95
CA SER A 158 9.38 -12.04 -9.40
C SER A 158 8.46 -12.98 -10.21
N ASP A 159 7.75 -13.87 -9.56
CA ASP A 159 7.01 -14.94 -10.22
C ASP A 159 5.51 -14.91 -9.94
N GLU A 160 5.10 -14.47 -8.77
CA GLU A 160 3.68 -14.45 -8.40
C GLU A 160 3.30 -13.25 -7.53
N VAL A 161 2.04 -12.86 -7.61
CA VAL A 161 1.42 -11.79 -6.81
C VAL A 161 0.19 -12.35 -6.11
N TRP A 162 0.07 -12.03 -4.82
CA TRP A 162 -1.02 -12.47 -3.95
C TRP A 162 -1.76 -11.27 -3.37
N LEU A 163 -3.05 -11.39 -3.25
CA LEU A 163 -3.88 -10.58 -2.38
C LEU A 163 -4.13 -11.38 -1.09
N LEU A 164 -3.57 -10.92 0.01
CA LEU A 164 -3.77 -11.49 1.36
C LEU A 164 -4.66 -10.55 2.16
N GLU A 165 -5.83 -11.00 2.60
CA GLU A 165 -6.70 -10.27 3.51
C GLU A 165 -6.67 -10.90 4.89
N MET A 166 -6.32 -10.10 5.90
CA MET A 166 -6.08 -10.53 7.28
C MET A 166 -6.90 -9.70 8.25
N MET A 167 -7.47 -10.36 9.26
CA MET A 167 -8.20 -9.73 10.36
C MET A 167 -7.68 -10.25 11.69
N SER A 168 -7.53 -9.38 12.67
CA SER A 168 -7.24 -9.79 14.04
C SER A 168 -8.37 -10.66 14.61
N LYS A 169 -8.05 -11.50 15.58
CA LYS A 169 -9.05 -12.22 16.40
C LYS A 169 -9.61 -11.39 17.56
N GLY A 170 -9.11 -10.14 17.70
CA GLY A 170 -9.58 -9.14 18.67
C GLY A 170 -9.67 -9.68 20.11
N LYS A 171 -10.77 -9.39 20.76
CA LYS A 171 -11.02 -9.80 22.14
C LYS A 171 -11.18 -11.32 22.36
N TYR A 172 -11.34 -12.11 21.29
CA TYR A 172 -11.66 -13.53 21.42
C TYR A 172 -10.42 -14.41 21.56
N ALA A 173 -9.33 -14.09 20.86
CA ALA A 173 -8.10 -14.87 20.89
C ALA A 173 -6.90 -14.07 20.38
N ARG A 174 -5.70 -14.50 20.73
CA ARG A 174 -4.48 -14.04 20.11
C ARG A 174 -4.37 -14.59 18.68
N GLY A 175 -3.83 -13.79 17.76
CA GLY A 175 -3.59 -14.20 16.38
C GLY A 175 -4.46 -13.50 15.36
N SER A 176 -4.45 -14.01 14.16
CA SER A 176 -5.23 -13.50 13.03
C SER A 176 -5.98 -14.62 12.31
N VAL A 177 -6.99 -14.24 11.55
CA VAL A 177 -7.61 -15.04 10.48
C VAL A 177 -7.31 -14.37 9.15
N TRP A 178 -7.10 -15.16 8.10
CA TRP A 178 -6.71 -14.59 6.81
C TRP A 178 -6.99 -15.56 5.65
N VAL A 179 -7.12 -14.98 4.45
CA VAL A 179 -7.16 -15.67 3.17
C VAL A 179 -6.24 -14.94 2.19
N ALA A 180 -5.41 -15.67 1.47
CA ALA A 180 -4.57 -15.16 0.39
C ALA A 180 -4.98 -15.81 -0.93
N SER A 181 -5.25 -15.00 -1.95
CA SER A 181 -5.59 -15.45 -3.30
C SER A 181 -4.53 -14.99 -4.30
N ARG A 182 -3.98 -15.93 -5.06
CA ARG A 182 -3.01 -15.63 -6.12
C ARG A 182 -3.71 -14.95 -7.28
N ILE A 183 -3.13 -13.86 -7.78
CA ILE A 183 -3.62 -13.18 -8.98
C ILE A 183 -3.27 -14.02 -10.22
N PRO A 184 -4.26 -14.43 -11.03
CA PRO A 184 -3.99 -15.23 -12.22
C PRO A 184 -3.12 -14.49 -13.24
N GLU A 185 -2.35 -15.22 -14.03
CA GLU A 185 -1.53 -14.64 -15.10
C GLU A 185 -2.41 -13.89 -16.13
N GLY A 186 -1.99 -12.66 -16.47
CA GLY A 186 -2.77 -11.78 -17.35
C GLY A 186 -3.86 -10.99 -16.64
N TYR A 187 -3.95 -11.07 -15.31
CA TYR A 187 -4.94 -10.37 -14.49
C TYR A 187 -4.28 -9.35 -13.56
N VAL A 188 -5.11 -8.43 -13.08
CA VAL A 188 -4.77 -7.46 -12.06
C VAL A 188 -5.73 -7.55 -10.88
N GLY A 189 -5.25 -7.15 -9.70
CA GLY A 189 -6.02 -6.95 -8.49
C GLY A 189 -5.95 -5.51 -8.02
N ALA A 190 -6.91 -5.09 -7.18
CA ALA A 190 -6.89 -3.80 -6.51
C ALA A 190 -7.59 -3.88 -5.17
N THR A 191 -7.16 -3.07 -4.20
CA THR A 191 -7.82 -2.90 -2.90
C THR A 191 -7.84 -1.43 -2.49
N ALA A 192 -8.86 -1.05 -1.75
CA ALA A 192 -9.08 0.32 -1.34
C ALA A 192 -9.96 0.40 -0.08
N ASN A 193 -9.46 -0.09 1.04
CA ASN A 193 -10.10 -0.02 2.36
C ASN A 193 -11.44 -0.79 2.50
N GLN A 194 -11.55 -1.91 1.82
CA GLN A 194 -12.65 -2.85 1.97
C GLN A 194 -12.12 -4.26 1.65
N ALA A 195 -12.40 -5.25 2.50
CA ALA A 195 -12.10 -6.63 2.16
C ALA A 195 -12.93 -7.07 0.93
N ARG A 196 -12.30 -7.80 0.01
CA ARG A 196 -12.91 -8.16 -1.28
C ARG A 196 -13.09 -9.66 -1.48
N THR A 197 -12.34 -10.49 -0.75
CA THR A 197 -12.46 -11.95 -0.82
C THR A 197 -13.82 -12.39 -0.31
N THR A 198 -14.62 -12.99 -1.17
CA THR A 198 -15.89 -13.63 -0.83
C THR A 198 -15.67 -15.12 -0.52
N THR A 199 -16.34 -16.02 -1.22
CA THR A 199 -16.05 -17.45 -1.15
C THR A 199 -14.73 -17.76 -1.87
N PHE A 200 -14.01 -18.76 -1.39
CA PHE A 200 -12.70 -19.12 -1.93
C PHE A 200 -12.51 -20.65 -2.00
N ALA A 201 -11.65 -21.09 -2.90
CA ALA A 201 -11.39 -22.51 -3.14
C ALA A 201 -10.49 -23.08 -2.02
N GLN A 202 -11.04 -23.86 -1.10
CA GLN A 202 -10.31 -24.44 0.02
C GLN A 202 -9.48 -25.69 -0.34
N ASN A 203 -9.59 -26.15 -1.56
CA ASN A 203 -8.89 -27.33 -2.08
C ASN A 203 -7.89 -27.01 -3.21
N ASP A 204 -7.49 -25.75 -3.37
CA ASP A 204 -6.55 -25.27 -4.38
C ASP A 204 -5.34 -24.55 -3.74
N PRO A 205 -4.40 -25.30 -3.13
CA PRO A 205 -3.25 -24.72 -2.44
C PRO A 205 -2.24 -24.01 -3.37
N ASP A 206 -2.38 -24.21 -4.68
CA ASP A 206 -1.53 -23.51 -5.65
C ASP A 206 -1.98 -22.04 -5.84
N ASN A 207 -3.28 -21.77 -5.64
CA ASN A 207 -3.86 -20.45 -5.87
C ASN A 207 -4.53 -19.83 -4.64
N VAL A 208 -4.78 -20.59 -3.57
CA VAL A 208 -5.41 -20.09 -2.34
C VAL A 208 -4.72 -20.65 -1.11
N LEU A 209 -4.28 -19.76 -0.24
CA LEU A 209 -3.77 -20.08 1.10
C LEU A 209 -4.68 -19.41 2.13
N PHE A 210 -4.83 -20.01 3.32
CA PHE A 210 -5.70 -19.44 4.37
C PHE A 210 -5.31 -19.96 5.76
N ALA A 211 -5.69 -19.19 6.78
CA ALA A 211 -5.55 -19.61 8.18
C ALA A 211 -6.37 -20.87 8.45
N LYS A 212 -5.76 -21.88 9.05
CA LYS A 212 -6.41 -23.21 9.29
C LYS A 212 -7.74 -23.13 10.02
N ASP A 213 -7.91 -22.11 10.82
CA ASP A 213 -9.10 -21.91 11.65
C ASP A 213 -10.01 -20.78 11.14
N VAL A 214 -9.81 -20.25 9.94
CA VAL A 214 -10.59 -19.12 9.40
C VAL A 214 -12.10 -19.35 9.42
N VAL A 215 -12.56 -20.55 9.09
CA VAL A 215 -14.00 -20.91 9.16
C VAL A 215 -14.42 -21.28 10.58
N GLN A 216 -13.58 -22.05 11.28
CA GLN A 216 -13.92 -22.52 12.64
C GLN A 216 -13.99 -21.35 13.65
N PHE A 217 -13.09 -20.38 13.54
CA PHE A 217 -13.15 -19.18 14.36
C PHE A 217 -14.46 -18.40 14.17
N ALA A 218 -14.96 -18.29 12.93
CA ALA A 218 -16.24 -17.65 12.65
C ALA A 218 -17.42 -18.43 13.25
N ARG A 219 -17.36 -19.77 13.25
CA ARG A 219 -18.39 -20.62 13.92
C ARG A 219 -18.41 -20.41 15.43
N ASP A 220 -17.24 -20.42 16.04
CA ASP A 220 -17.10 -20.37 17.50
C ASP A 220 -17.43 -18.98 18.06
N ASN A 221 -17.15 -17.90 17.33
CA ASN A 221 -17.17 -16.56 17.87
C ASN A 221 -18.14 -15.59 17.16
N LEU A 222 -18.46 -15.83 15.89
CA LEU A 222 -19.24 -14.88 15.07
C LEU A 222 -20.60 -15.43 14.62
N GLY A 223 -20.96 -16.65 15.06
CA GLY A 223 -22.26 -17.26 14.79
C GLY A 223 -22.42 -17.80 13.36
N TYR A 224 -21.34 -18.11 12.66
CA TYR A 224 -21.43 -18.75 11.35
C TYR A 224 -21.95 -20.18 11.46
N THR A 225 -22.99 -20.53 10.69
CA THR A 225 -23.61 -21.86 10.71
C THR A 225 -23.63 -22.57 9.36
N GLY A 226 -23.07 -21.93 8.32
CA GLY A 226 -23.02 -22.47 6.96
C GLY A 226 -21.97 -23.59 6.78
N THR A 227 -21.88 -24.11 5.56
CA THR A 227 -20.84 -25.08 5.18
C THR A 227 -19.50 -24.37 4.91
N ASP A 228 -18.39 -25.12 4.93
CA ASP A 228 -17.07 -24.54 4.58
C ASP A 228 -17.06 -24.00 3.14
N ALA A 229 -17.74 -24.66 2.22
CA ALA A 229 -17.83 -24.26 0.82
C ALA A 229 -18.57 -22.93 0.61
N ASP A 230 -19.53 -22.62 1.49
CA ASP A 230 -20.33 -21.38 1.42
C ASP A 230 -19.71 -20.23 2.24
N PHE A 231 -18.57 -20.47 2.89
CA PHE A 231 -17.96 -19.48 3.76
C PHE A 231 -17.49 -18.26 2.95
N ASN A 232 -17.98 -17.10 3.33
CA ASN A 232 -17.66 -15.82 2.71
C ASN A 232 -16.83 -14.98 3.71
N PHE A 233 -15.53 -14.80 3.40
CA PHE A 233 -14.60 -14.08 4.27
C PHE A 233 -15.05 -12.65 4.55
N ARG A 234 -15.35 -11.89 3.49
CA ARG A 234 -15.80 -10.50 3.59
C ARG A 234 -17.07 -10.38 4.44
N GLU A 235 -18.06 -11.21 4.19
CA GLU A 235 -19.33 -11.15 4.92
C GLU A 235 -19.14 -11.37 6.43
N MET A 236 -18.21 -12.26 6.80
CA MET A 236 -17.97 -12.59 8.22
C MET A 236 -17.03 -11.60 8.92
N TYR A 237 -16.04 -11.06 8.22
CA TYR A 237 -14.97 -10.28 8.85
C TYR A 237 -15.01 -8.79 8.55
N ASP A 238 -15.52 -8.38 7.38
CA ASP A 238 -15.65 -6.98 6.94
C ASP A 238 -16.87 -6.80 6.03
N PRO A 239 -18.10 -6.91 6.57
CA PRO A 239 -19.32 -6.82 5.76
C PRO A 239 -19.39 -5.53 4.97
N ILE A 240 -19.68 -5.64 3.66
CA ILE A 240 -19.81 -4.48 2.79
C ILE A 240 -20.92 -3.54 3.27
N THR A 241 -20.62 -2.27 3.33
CA THR A 241 -21.55 -1.19 3.66
C THR A 241 -21.66 -0.21 2.49
N PHE A 242 -22.63 0.72 2.56
CA PHE A 242 -22.69 1.84 1.62
C PHE A 242 -21.36 2.62 1.59
N GLY A 243 -20.78 2.89 2.77
CA GLY A 243 -19.49 3.57 2.88
C GLY A 243 -18.35 2.76 2.27
N GLY A 244 -18.29 1.46 2.54
CA GLY A 244 -17.29 0.57 1.95
C GLY A 244 -17.37 0.51 0.43
N ALA A 245 -18.56 0.47 -0.13
CA ALA A 245 -18.78 0.52 -1.58
C ALA A 245 -18.41 1.88 -2.15
N ARG A 246 -19.02 2.96 -1.62
CA ARG A 246 -18.90 4.31 -2.18
C ARG A 246 -17.55 4.99 -1.93
N PHE A 247 -16.82 4.58 -0.90
CA PHE A 247 -15.52 5.13 -0.53
C PHE A 247 -14.37 4.21 -0.98
N GLY A 248 -14.54 2.91 -0.81
CA GLY A 248 -13.56 1.87 -1.14
C GLY A 248 -13.72 1.33 -2.57
N GLU A 249 -14.76 0.56 -2.81
CA GLU A 249 -14.95 -0.18 -4.05
C GLU A 249 -15.10 0.72 -5.29
N GLN A 250 -15.55 1.97 -5.15
CA GLN A 250 -15.54 2.92 -6.26
C GLN A 250 -14.13 3.18 -6.79
N ARG A 251 -13.10 3.26 -5.92
CA ARG A 251 -11.70 3.39 -6.35
C ARG A 251 -11.23 2.14 -7.08
N VAL A 252 -11.65 0.96 -6.63
CA VAL A 252 -11.37 -0.29 -7.33
C VAL A 252 -12.02 -0.30 -8.72
N TRP A 253 -13.25 0.20 -8.82
CA TRP A 253 -13.94 0.34 -10.11
C TRP A 253 -13.17 1.26 -11.07
N THR A 254 -12.70 2.44 -10.59
CA THR A 254 -11.94 3.38 -11.42
C THR A 254 -10.56 2.84 -11.83
N MET A 255 -9.92 2.01 -10.99
CA MET A 255 -8.68 1.33 -11.34
C MET A 255 -8.88 0.19 -12.34
N PHE A 256 -9.94 -0.59 -12.20
CA PHE A 256 -10.20 -1.75 -13.06
C PHE A 256 -10.74 -1.37 -14.42
N ASN A 257 -11.69 -0.45 -14.47
CA ASN A 257 -12.48 -0.16 -15.67
C ASN A 257 -11.62 0.19 -16.91
N PRO A 258 -10.64 1.11 -16.83
CA PRO A 258 -9.81 1.46 -17.97
C PRO A 258 -8.87 0.33 -18.40
N VAL A 259 -8.36 -0.46 -17.48
CA VAL A 259 -7.37 -1.52 -17.80
C VAL A 259 -8.00 -2.78 -18.35
N CYS A 260 -9.27 -3.05 -18.05
CA CYS A 260 -10.00 -4.20 -18.55
C CYS A 260 -10.98 -3.89 -19.70
N GLY A 261 -10.99 -2.61 -20.17
CA GLY A 261 -11.84 -2.21 -21.30
C GLY A 261 -13.33 -2.21 -21.00
N GLY A 262 -13.73 -1.72 -19.82
CA GLY A 262 -15.14 -1.62 -19.41
C GLY A 262 -15.73 -2.91 -18.82
N CYS A 263 -14.90 -3.88 -18.45
CA CYS A 263 -15.40 -5.18 -17.96
C CYS A 263 -16.18 -5.10 -16.64
N VAL A 264 -16.04 -4.02 -15.88
CA VAL A 264 -16.75 -3.77 -14.61
C VAL A 264 -17.90 -2.76 -14.74
N ASP A 265 -18.26 -2.33 -15.94
CA ASP A 265 -19.40 -1.40 -16.16
C ASP A 265 -20.71 -1.93 -15.57
N ALA A 266 -20.95 -3.23 -15.66
CA ALA A 266 -22.14 -3.88 -15.10
C ALA A 266 -22.20 -3.83 -13.56
N HIS A 267 -21.11 -3.43 -12.88
CA HIS A 267 -20.99 -3.31 -11.43
C HIS A 267 -20.96 -1.85 -10.95
N LEU A 268 -21.29 -0.88 -11.82
CA LEU A 268 -21.30 0.53 -11.45
C LEU A 268 -22.25 0.82 -10.28
N ASP A 269 -23.42 0.18 -10.24
CA ASP A 269 -24.40 0.30 -9.16
C ASP A 269 -23.87 -0.18 -7.80
N PHE A 270 -22.97 -1.18 -7.80
CA PHE A 270 -22.25 -1.63 -6.61
C PHE A 270 -21.24 -0.57 -6.14
N ALA A 271 -20.40 -0.06 -7.02
CA ALA A 271 -19.44 0.99 -6.71
C ALA A 271 -20.12 2.28 -6.25
N GLN A 272 -21.32 2.57 -6.74
CA GLN A 272 -22.18 3.67 -6.29
C GLN A 272 -22.82 3.43 -4.92
N GLY A 273 -22.77 2.21 -4.38
CA GLY A 273 -23.41 1.81 -3.13
C GLY A 273 -24.92 1.54 -3.23
N TYR A 274 -25.49 1.53 -4.44
CA TYR A 274 -26.91 1.32 -4.64
C TYR A 274 -27.32 -0.15 -4.64
N ASN A 275 -26.41 -1.06 -4.99
CA ASN A 275 -26.65 -2.49 -5.04
C ASN A 275 -25.46 -3.27 -4.45
N LEU A 276 -25.44 -3.44 -3.13
CA LEU A 276 -24.34 -4.11 -2.42
C LEU A 276 -24.20 -5.62 -2.72
N ASN A 277 -25.17 -6.20 -3.46
CA ASN A 277 -25.12 -7.61 -3.86
C ASN A 277 -24.43 -7.82 -5.22
N ASN A 278 -24.20 -6.76 -6.01
CA ASN A 278 -23.59 -6.83 -7.33
C ASN A 278 -22.06 -6.63 -7.28
N SER A 279 -21.37 -7.34 -6.40
CA SER A 279 -19.94 -7.20 -6.17
C SER A 279 -19.11 -7.40 -7.43
N MET A 280 -18.06 -6.58 -7.59
CA MET A 280 -17.08 -6.75 -8.67
C MET A 280 -16.28 -8.04 -8.51
N PRO A 281 -15.76 -8.62 -9.61
CA PRO A 281 -14.77 -9.70 -9.55
C PRO A 281 -13.57 -9.32 -8.70
N LEU A 282 -12.96 -10.29 -8.01
CA LEU A 282 -11.76 -10.06 -7.19
C LEU A 282 -10.58 -9.59 -8.06
N PHE A 283 -10.44 -10.18 -9.25
CA PHE A 283 -9.41 -9.87 -10.24
C PHE A 283 -10.04 -9.67 -11.62
N VAL A 284 -9.43 -8.84 -12.47
CA VAL A 284 -9.90 -8.61 -13.85
C VAL A 284 -8.76 -8.81 -14.85
N PRO A 285 -9.05 -9.34 -16.07
CA PRO A 285 -8.04 -9.46 -17.11
C PRO A 285 -7.68 -8.09 -17.68
N VAL A 286 -6.43 -7.92 -18.12
CA VAL A 286 -6.03 -6.70 -18.85
C VAL A 286 -6.26 -6.86 -20.35
N VAL A 287 -6.78 -5.81 -21.01
CA VAL A 287 -6.90 -5.78 -22.48
C VAL A 287 -5.58 -5.45 -23.17
N LYS A 288 -4.63 -4.89 -22.43
CA LYS A 288 -3.29 -4.54 -22.88
C LYS A 288 -2.33 -4.75 -21.70
N LYS A 289 -1.15 -5.31 -21.95
CA LYS A 289 -0.11 -5.42 -20.94
C LYS A 289 0.31 -4.03 -20.44
N LEU A 290 0.51 -3.91 -19.13
CA LEU A 290 0.74 -2.65 -18.43
C LEU A 290 2.24 -2.39 -18.22
N SER A 291 2.69 -1.20 -18.57
CA SER A 291 4.01 -0.66 -18.18
C SER A 291 3.94 0.00 -16.81
N VAL A 292 5.10 0.35 -16.23
CA VAL A 292 5.17 1.17 -15.01
C VAL A 292 4.42 2.49 -15.19
N MET A 293 4.54 3.14 -16.37
CA MET A 293 3.83 4.40 -16.64
C MET A 293 2.31 4.21 -16.71
N ASP A 294 1.81 3.07 -17.23
CA ASP A 294 0.38 2.78 -17.17
C ASP A 294 -0.08 2.67 -15.69
N VAL A 295 0.72 2.04 -14.80
CA VAL A 295 0.42 1.97 -13.37
C VAL A 295 0.54 3.34 -12.69
N VAL A 296 1.51 4.18 -13.07
CA VAL A 296 1.59 5.58 -12.62
C VAL A 296 0.28 6.31 -12.92
N HIS A 297 -0.27 6.14 -14.11
CA HIS A 297 -1.53 6.78 -14.49
C HIS A 297 -2.73 6.24 -13.68
N VAL A 298 -2.80 4.92 -13.43
CA VAL A 298 -3.82 4.34 -12.56
C VAL A 298 -3.76 4.90 -11.14
N MET A 299 -2.54 5.06 -10.58
CA MET A 299 -2.36 5.51 -9.19
C MET A 299 -2.52 7.03 -8.99
N ARG A 300 -2.64 7.81 -10.05
CA ARG A 300 -2.93 9.25 -10.00
C ARG A 300 -4.34 9.59 -10.46
N ASP A 301 -5.19 8.57 -10.68
CA ASP A 301 -6.55 8.74 -11.18
C ASP A 301 -7.42 9.57 -10.23
N HIS A 302 -8.12 10.55 -10.79
CA HIS A 302 -9.14 11.35 -10.08
C HIS A 302 -10.55 11.04 -10.55
N ALA A 303 -10.75 9.89 -11.19
CA ALA A 303 -12.02 9.43 -11.75
C ALA A 303 -12.57 10.32 -12.87
N GLU A 304 -11.70 11.07 -13.57
CA GLU A 304 -12.08 12.05 -14.60
C GLU A 304 -12.95 11.41 -15.69
N GLY A 305 -14.03 12.11 -16.03
CA GLY A 305 -14.97 11.68 -17.05
C GLY A 305 -15.87 10.51 -16.67
N THR A 306 -15.81 10.04 -15.42
CA THR A 306 -16.68 8.99 -14.89
C THR A 306 -17.83 9.57 -14.06
N TRP A 307 -18.74 8.71 -13.62
CA TRP A 307 -19.80 9.11 -12.68
C TRP A 307 -19.23 9.61 -11.34
N PHE A 308 -18.02 9.19 -10.98
CA PHE A 308 -17.34 9.57 -9.72
C PHE A 308 -16.46 10.80 -9.86
N ASP A 309 -16.38 11.42 -11.04
CA ASP A 309 -15.56 12.61 -11.30
C ASP A 309 -15.90 13.74 -10.34
N PRO A 310 -14.99 14.09 -9.41
CA PRO A 310 -15.27 15.13 -8.43
C PRO A 310 -15.10 16.54 -8.98
N SER A 311 -14.49 16.71 -10.14
CA SER A 311 -14.28 18.00 -10.80
C SER A 311 -15.40 18.36 -11.78
N GLY A 312 -16.35 17.47 -12.02
CA GLY A 312 -17.42 17.62 -13.01
C GLY A 312 -18.34 18.81 -12.73
N LEU A 313 -18.45 19.70 -13.72
CA LEU A 313 -19.32 20.90 -13.67
C LEU A 313 -20.82 20.58 -13.56
N ASP A 314 -21.22 19.41 -14.08
CA ASP A 314 -22.62 19.00 -14.20
C ASP A 314 -23.17 18.33 -12.94
N ARG A 315 -22.38 18.34 -11.86
CA ARG A 315 -22.75 17.70 -10.58
C ARG A 315 -22.82 18.73 -9.45
N PRO A 316 -23.94 19.42 -9.31
CA PRO A 316 -24.13 20.44 -8.24
C PRO A 316 -24.16 19.83 -6.83
N ASP A 317 -24.33 18.51 -6.72
CA ASP A 317 -24.26 17.74 -5.48
C ASP A 317 -22.81 17.45 -5.01
N VAL A 318 -21.86 17.62 -5.89
CA VAL A 318 -20.43 17.46 -5.61
C VAL A 318 -19.90 18.85 -5.35
N GLY A 319 -19.76 19.30 -4.12
CA GLY A 319 -19.31 20.63 -3.74
C GLY A 319 -18.06 21.09 -4.49
N GLY A 320 -18.24 21.45 -5.78
CA GLY A 320 -17.19 21.89 -6.67
C GLY A 320 -16.59 23.20 -6.17
N GLU A 321 -15.31 23.18 -5.85
CA GLU A 321 -14.55 24.37 -5.60
C GLU A 321 -14.38 25.19 -6.89
N SER A 322 -14.20 26.49 -6.74
CA SER A 322 -13.80 27.35 -7.84
C SER A 322 -12.49 26.81 -8.44
N GLY A 323 -12.45 26.53 -9.75
CA GLY A 323 -11.26 26.00 -10.42
C GLY A 323 -11.24 24.50 -10.66
N HIS A 324 -12.30 23.79 -10.35
CA HIS A 324 -12.51 22.36 -10.69
C HIS A 324 -11.49 21.40 -10.09
N SER A 325 -10.92 21.71 -8.93
CA SER A 325 -10.04 20.80 -8.22
C SER A 325 -10.80 19.52 -7.85
N PRO A 326 -10.19 18.32 -8.06
CA PRO A 326 -10.78 17.06 -7.65
C PRO A 326 -10.76 16.87 -6.13
N TYR A 327 -10.03 17.71 -5.40
CA TYR A 327 -9.92 17.60 -3.97
C TYR A 327 -11.11 18.19 -3.24
N ARG A 328 -11.53 17.49 -2.18
CA ARG A 328 -12.69 17.84 -1.39
C ARG A 328 -12.31 18.56 -0.11
N VAL A 329 -13.12 19.55 0.26
CA VAL A 329 -13.03 20.17 1.58
C VAL A 329 -13.39 19.15 2.66
N ARG A 330 -12.68 19.15 3.75
CA ARG A 330 -12.91 18.30 4.92
C ARG A 330 -14.05 18.80 5.78
N PRO A 331 -14.79 17.89 6.46
CA PRO A 331 -14.61 16.44 6.49
C PRO A 331 -15.16 15.75 5.24
N LEU A 332 -14.63 14.53 4.92
CA LEU A 332 -15.17 13.71 3.82
C LEU A 332 -16.48 13.02 4.18
N THR A 333 -16.78 12.89 5.45
CA THR A 333 -18.05 12.37 5.97
C THR A 333 -18.59 13.33 7.04
N TRP A 334 -19.91 13.53 7.08
CA TRP A 334 -20.57 14.37 8.09
C TRP A 334 -22.00 13.94 8.31
N ASP A 335 -22.54 14.27 9.48
CA ASP A 335 -23.95 14.04 9.81
C ASP A 335 -24.75 15.34 9.71
N PHE A 336 -25.91 15.28 9.08
CA PHE A 336 -26.86 16.38 9.00
C PHE A 336 -28.30 15.86 9.03
N ASN A 337 -29.14 16.43 9.90
CA ASN A 337 -30.55 16.05 10.08
C ASN A 337 -30.78 14.53 10.24
N GLY A 338 -29.88 13.82 10.95
CA GLY A 338 -30.00 12.40 11.21
C GLY A 338 -29.59 11.49 10.04
N SER A 339 -29.02 12.05 9.00
CA SER A 339 -28.43 11.30 7.87
C SER A 339 -26.93 11.55 7.78
N THR A 340 -26.18 10.51 7.46
CA THR A 340 -24.75 10.60 7.18
C THR A 340 -24.53 10.89 5.69
N TYR A 341 -23.69 11.85 5.39
CA TYR A 341 -23.28 12.24 4.04
C TYR A 341 -21.82 11.89 3.82
N LEU A 342 -21.47 11.63 2.56
CA LEU A 342 -20.12 11.23 2.16
C LEU A 342 -19.75 11.92 0.85
N ASN A 343 -18.52 12.49 0.79
CA ASN A 343 -17.88 12.87 -0.46
C ASN A 343 -17.06 11.70 -0.98
N GLU A 344 -17.02 11.53 -2.29
CA GLU A 344 -16.18 10.58 -2.96
C GLU A 344 -14.70 10.89 -2.75
N ARG A 345 -13.90 9.86 -2.79
CA ARG A 345 -12.49 9.91 -2.69
C ARG A 345 -11.86 9.19 -3.87
N THR A 346 -10.99 9.87 -4.58
CA THR A 346 -10.27 9.34 -5.74
C THR A 346 -9.04 8.53 -5.31
N VAL A 347 -8.40 7.84 -6.24
CA VAL A 347 -7.14 7.12 -6.01
C VAL A 347 -6.03 8.14 -5.74
N GLY A 348 -5.81 9.09 -6.65
CA GLY A 348 -4.95 10.25 -6.39
C GLY A 348 -5.67 11.21 -5.44
N ILE A 349 -5.05 11.54 -4.31
CA ILE A 349 -5.65 12.42 -3.31
C ILE A 349 -4.57 13.17 -2.51
N GLN A 350 -4.87 14.44 -2.16
CA GLN A 350 -3.97 15.32 -1.39
C GLN A 350 -3.58 14.83 0.01
N GLN A 351 -4.18 13.74 0.49
CA GLN A 351 -3.85 13.14 1.78
C GLN A 351 -2.72 12.12 1.70
N SER A 352 -2.24 11.82 0.49
CA SER A 352 -1.14 10.88 0.33
C SER A 352 0.10 11.43 1.04
N GLY A 353 0.59 10.73 2.04
CA GLY A 353 1.88 11.02 2.67
C GLY A 353 3.02 10.56 1.77
N TRP A 354 2.84 9.41 1.11
CA TRP A 354 3.73 8.90 0.08
C TRP A 354 3.01 7.92 -0.84
N ALA A 355 3.64 7.65 -1.98
CA ALA A 355 3.22 6.62 -2.91
C ALA A 355 4.42 5.86 -3.46
N PHE A 356 4.21 4.63 -3.90
CA PHE A 356 5.23 3.94 -4.66
C PHE A 356 4.65 2.96 -5.68
N ILE A 357 5.48 2.60 -6.64
CA ILE A 357 5.27 1.48 -7.56
C ILE A 357 6.51 0.61 -7.47
N ALA A 358 6.36 -0.66 -7.12
CA ALA A 358 7.47 -1.58 -7.03
C ALA A 358 7.38 -2.66 -8.11
N GLN A 359 8.53 -2.97 -8.73
CA GLN A 359 8.66 -4.06 -9.70
C GLN A 359 9.60 -5.14 -9.15
N SER A 360 9.28 -6.41 -9.39
CA SER A 360 10.20 -7.52 -9.17
C SER A 360 10.49 -8.25 -10.48
N ARG A 361 11.79 -8.45 -10.80
CA ARG A 361 12.29 -8.88 -12.10
C ARG A 361 13.29 -10.02 -11.95
N GLY A 362 12.78 -11.26 -12.04
CA GLY A 362 13.56 -12.48 -11.76
C GLY A 362 14.77 -12.72 -12.64
N TRP A 363 14.88 -12.01 -13.78
CA TRP A 363 16.03 -12.12 -14.68
C TRP A 363 17.22 -11.26 -14.28
N LEU A 364 17.07 -10.40 -13.26
CA LEU A 364 18.12 -9.52 -12.77
C LEU A 364 18.80 -10.11 -11.51
N PRO A 365 20.07 -9.74 -11.25
CA PRO A 365 20.74 -10.08 -10.00
C PRO A 365 19.96 -9.60 -8.76
N PRO A 366 20.07 -10.30 -7.61
CA PRO A 366 19.27 -10.00 -6.43
C PRO A 366 19.26 -8.52 -6.02
N PRO A 367 20.38 -7.79 -5.92
CA PRO A 367 20.36 -6.40 -5.43
C PRO A 367 19.57 -5.43 -6.29
N ILE A 368 19.39 -5.71 -7.59
CA ILE A 368 18.60 -4.88 -8.52
C ILE A 368 17.32 -5.57 -9.00
N ARG A 369 16.98 -6.73 -8.46
CA ARG A 369 15.75 -7.47 -8.82
C ARG A 369 14.51 -6.67 -8.52
N ALA A 370 14.39 -6.11 -7.32
CA ALA A 370 13.32 -5.20 -6.98
C ALA A 370 13.76 -3.74 -7.09
N VAL A 371 12.90 -2.92 -7.70
CA VAL A 371 12.99 -1.46 -7.65
C VAL A 371 11.70 -0.90 -7.07
N ASN A 372 11.86 0.01 -6.13
CA ASN A 372 10.80 0.82 -5.53
C ASN A 372 10.87 2.23 -6.14
N TRP A 373 9.91 2.57 -6.99
CA TRP A 373 9.70 3.91 -7.53
C TRP A 373 8.96 4.73 -6.47
N PHE A 374 9.70 5.40 -5.60
CA PHE A 374 9.16 6.08 -4.42
C PHE A 374 8.88 7.57 -4.69
N ALA A 375 7.68 8.02 -4.31
CA ALA A 375 7.26 9.42 -4.34
C ALA A 375 6.85 9.88 -2.93
N PRO A 376 7.40 10.97 -2.41
CA PRO A 376 6.85 11.61 -1.21
C PRO A 376 5.61 12.43 -1.57
N ASP A 377 4.69 12.62 -0.61
CA ASP A 377 3.48 13.43 -0.75
C ASP A 377 2.51 12.92 -1.85
N ASP A 378 1.80 13.80 -2.51
CA ASP A 378 0.74 13.51 -3.48
C ASP A 378 1.20 12.65 -4.67
N ALA A 379 0.51 11.54 -4.91
CA ALA A 379 0.85 10.59 -5.96
C ALA A 379 0.71 11.15 -7.38
N SER A 380 -0.05 12.24 -7.57
CA SER A 380 -0.32 12.83 -8.88
C SER A 380 0.76 13.82 -9.29
N THR A 381 1.31 14.57 -8.36
CA THR A 381 2.23 15.68 -8.61
C THR A 381 3.68 15.41 -8.22
N SER A 382 3.94 14.32 -7.48
CA SER A 382 5.30 13.96 -7.06
C SER A 382 5.94 12.96 -8.01
N PRO A 383 7.17 13.21 -8.49
CA PRO A 383 7.92 12.24 -9.29
C PRO A 383 8.40 11.09 -8.41
N ARG A 384 8.53 9.92 -8.99
CA ARG A 384 8.97 8.70 -8.34
C ARG A 384 10.43 8.42 -8.62
N ILE A 385 11.28 8.48 -7.59
CA ILE A 385 12.69 8.16 -7.71
C ILE A 385 12.94 6.64 -7.66
N PRO A 386 13.94 6.10 -8.39
CA PRO A 386 14.26 4.68 -8.38
C PRO A 386 15.10 4.31 -7.15
N MET A 387 14.58 3.38 -6.33
CA MET A 387 15.28 2.84 -5.17
C MET A 387 15.32 1.32 -5.27
N TYR A 388 16.52 0.77 -5.46
CA TYR A 388 16.70 -0.69 -5.57
C TYR A 388 16.79 -1.35 -4.21
N GLY A 389 16.24 -2.58 -4.10
CA GLY A 389 16.19 -3.33 -2.84
C GLY A 389 17.56 -3.61 -2.21
N GLY A 390 18.63 -3.66 -3.00
CA GLY A 390 20.00 -3.83 -2.52
C GLY A 390 20.77 -2.53 -2.24
N ALA A 391 20.12 -1.34 -2.32
CA ALA A 391 20.78 -0.08 -2.02
C ALA A 391 21.20 0.00 -0.55
N THR A 392 22.41 0.45 -0.29
CA THR A 392 22.98 0.55 1.07
C THR A 392 22.92 1.97 1.66
N ARG A 393 22.47 2.93 0.86
CA ARG A 393 22.18 4.33 1.24
C ARG A 393 20.98 4.84 0.44
N ILE A 394 20.36 5.89 0.93
CA ILE A 394 19.24 6.56 0.27
C ILE A 394 19.51 8.06 0.17
N PRO A 395 18.85 8.78 -0.78
CA PRO A 395 19.01 10.23 -0.91
C PRO A 395 18.57 10.95 0.37
N ALA A 396 19.43 11.80 0.93
CA ALA A 396 19.23 12.41 2.24
C ALA A 396 17.96 13.28 2.35
N ALA A 397 17.45 13.81 1.25
CA ALA A 397 16.21 14.59 1.23
C ALA A 397 14.94 13.72 1.31
N PHE A 398 15.02 12.40 1.04
CA PHE A 398 13.87 11.51 0.92
C PHE A 398 13.62 10.63 2.15
N GLY A 399 14.59 10.46 3.02
CA GLY A 399 14.42 9.60 4.17
C GLY A 399 15.69 9.37 4.98
N HIS A 400 15.75 8.25 5.69
CA HIS A 400 16.86 7.92 6.58
C HIS A 400 17.11 6.41 6.67
N THR A 401 18.34 6.06 7.09
CA THR A 401 18.63 4.69 7.51
C THR A 401 18.08 4.48 8.92
N VAL A 402 17.21 3.52 9.09
CA VAL A 402 16.69 3.14 10.41
C VAL A 402 17.83 2.55 11.22
N GLY A 403 18.29 3.30 12.20
CA GLY A 403 19.40 2.88 13.03
C GLY A 403 19.02 1.70 13.90
N GLN A 404 19.90 0.71 13.98
CA GLN A 404 19.94 -0.19 15.12
C GLN A 404 20.44 0.64 16.29
N VAL A 405 19.52 1.23 17.06
CA VAL A 405 19.91 1.90 18.30
C VAL A 405 20.19 0.83 19.34
N PRO A 406 21.44 0.61 19.77
CA PRO A 406 21.72 -0.29 20.87
C PRO A 406 20.93 0.15 22.10
N GLY A 407 20.04 -0.69 22.62
CA GLY A 407 19.24 -0.40 23.81
C GLY A 407 17.79 -0.01 23.58
N GLY A 408 17.22 -0.27 22.40
CA GLY A 408 15.78 -0.15 22.18
C GLY A 408 15.28 1.28 22.05
N GLY A 409 16.04 2.12 21.39
CA GLY A 409 15.57 3.45 20.98
C GLY A 409 14.41 3.34 19.98
N VAL A 410 13.63 4.40 19.89
CA VAL A 410 12.53 4.54 18.93
C VAL A 410 13.05 4.16 17.54
N PRO A 411 12.39 3.27 16.78
CA PRO A 411 12.84 2.83 15.45
C PRO A 411 12.92 4.00 14.46
N TYR A 412 12.27 5.09 14.77
CA TYR A 412 12.28 6.35 14.04
C TYR A 412 13.27 7.30 14.68
N ALA A 413 14.57 7.15 14.36
CA ALA A 413 15.49 8.26 14.53
C ALA A 413 14.89 9.49 13.81
N PRO A 414 15.06 10.72 14.30
CA PRO A 414 14.47 11.87 13.64
C PRO A 414 14.89 11.88 12.17
N SER A 415 13.92 11.54 11.32
CA SER A 415 14.03 11.68 9.87
C SER A 415 14.31 13.16 9.58
N PRO A 416 15.08 13.53 8.56
CA PRO A 416 15.06 14.89 8.04
C PRO A 416 13.65 15.28 7.61
N VAL A 417 12.77 14.31 7.44
CA VAL A 417 11.35 14.49 7.14
C VAL A 417 10.58 14.46 8.46
N ASP A 418 10.13 15.64 8.88
CA ASP A 418 9.22 15.85 10.00
C ASP A 418 7.93 16.47 9.45
N GLY A 419 6.79 15.78 9.61
CA GLY A 419 5.49 16.24 9.14
C GLY A 419 4.94 17.46 9.88
N PHE A 420 5.53 17.85 11.02
CA PHE A 420 5.07 18.95 11.84
C PHE A 420 5.94 20.21 11.73
N THR A 421 7.16 20.06 11.19
CA THR A 421 8.10 21.17 11.05
C THR A 421 8.52 21.32 9.59
N MET A 422 8.08 22.39 8.93
CA MET A 422 8.43 22.65 7.54
C MET A 422 9.96 22.75 7.37
N ASN A 423 10.49 21.92 6.47
CA ASN A 423 11.92 21.87 6.17
C ASN A 423 12.15 21.75 4.66
N LEU A 424 12.62 22.81 4.03
CA LEU A 424 12.92 22.84 2.59
C LEU A 424 14.13 22.00 2.17
N GLN A 425 14.77 21.28 3.09
CA GLN A 425 15.76 20.24 2.80
C GLN A 425 15.10 18.86 2.65
N SER A 426 13.79 18.76 2.89
CA SER A 426 13.00 17.54 2.76
C SER A 426 12.23 17.54 1.43
N ALA A 427 12.32 16.44 0.68
CA ALA A 427 11.58 16.23 -0.55
C ALA A 427 10.06 16.25 -0.31
N PHE A 428 9.60 15.69 0.83
CA PHE A 428 8.19 15.75 1.23
C PHE A 428 7.68 17.19 1.25
N TRP A 429 8.36 18.12 1.94
CA TRP A 429 7.89 19.49 2.04
C TRP A 429 7.94 20.26 0.72
N ILE A 430 8.91 19.99 -0.12
CA ILE A 430 8.97 20.60 -1.47
C ILE A 430 7.78 20.14 -2.32
N TRP A 431 7.54 18.83 -2.37
CA TRP A 431 6.43 18.29 -3.18
C TRP A 431 5.06 18.62 -2.58
N ASN A 432 4.93 18.73 -1.27
CA ASN A 432 3.73 19.24 -0.62
C ASN A 432 3.41 20.68 -1.07
N LEU A 433 4.42 21.55 -1.20
CA LEU A 433 4.21 22.89 -1.75
C LEU A 433 3.77 22.84 -3.22
N VAL A 434 4.37 21.96 -4.04
CA VAL A 434 3.98 21.77 -5.45
C VAL A 434 2.54 21.26 -5.54
N GLY A 435 2.16 20.25 -4.76
CA GLY A 435 0.80 19.73 -4.68
C GLY A 435 -0.22 20.82 -4.28
N ASN A 436 0.09 21.59 -3.25
CA ASN A 436 -0.78 22.69 -2.83
C ASN A 436 -0.98 23.76 -3.92
N VAL A 437 0.03 24.04 -4.74
CA VAL A 437 -0.10 24.94 -5.90
C VAL A 437 -0.93 24.29 -7.01
N ALA A 438 -0.69 23.01 -7.30
CA ALA A 438 -1.40 22.27 -8.34
C ALA A 438 -2.91 22.22 -8.10
N PHE A 439 -3.33 21.98 -6.84
CA PHE A 439 -4.74 21.80 -6.47
C PHE A 439 -5.41 23.08 -5.95
N SER A 440 -4.77 24.23 -6.13
CA SER A 440 -5.34 25.55 -5.81
C SER A 440 -6.39 25.99 -6.81
N GLU A 441 -6.84 27.24 -6.70
CA GLU A 441 -7.74 27.90 -7.65
C GLU A 441 -7.26 27.87 -9.12
N ARG A 442 -6.00 27.50 -9.36
CA ARG A 442 -5.39 27.37 -10.70
C ARG A 442 -5.29 25.94 -11.19
N TYR A 443 -6.02 25.00 -10.58
CA TYR A 443 -5.97 23.58 -10.93
C TYR A 443 -6.01 23.33 -12.44
N SER A 444 -6.98 23.91 -13.14
CA SER A 444 -7.15 23.70 -14.59
C SER A 444 -5.96 24.16 -15.47
N THR A 445 -5.05 24.97 -14.93
CA THR A 445 -3.86 25.46 -15.64
C THR A 445 -2.57 24.97 -15.05
N ALA A 446 -2.42 24.95 -13.72
CA ALA A 446 -1.19 24.56 -13.05
C ALA A 446 -0.98 23.01 -13.02
N TYR A 447 -2.04 22.27 -12.73
CA TYR A 447 -1.94 20.82 -12.62
C TYR A 447 -1.49 20.12 -13.91
N PRO A 448 -2.05 20.41 -15.11
CA PRO A 448 -1.60 19.80 -16.36
C PRO A 448 -0.13 20.08 -16.67
N ASP A 449 0.34 21.32 -16.41
CA ASP A 449 1.74 21.70 -16.66
C ASP A 449 2.69 20.97 -15.70
N ILE A 450 2.33 20.86 -14.41
CA ILE A 450 3.12 20.13 -13.40
C ILE A 450 3.21 18.65 -13.77
N VAL A 451 2.07 18.01 -14.07
CA VAL A 451 2.03 16.58 -14.41
C VAL A 451 2.81 16.29 -15.69
N ALA A 452 2.71 17.16 -16.70
CA ALA A 452 3.50 17.00 -17.93
C ALA A 452 5.01 17.04 -17.64
N GLN A 453 5.46 17.93 -16.75
CA GLN A 453 6.87 18.00 -16.36
C GLN A 453 7.29 16.78 -15.53
N VAL A 454 6.45 16.32 -14.62
CA VAL A 454 6.68 15.10 -13.83
C VAL A 454 6.80 13.88 -14.76
N ASP A 455 5.97 13.76 -15.79
CA ASP A 455 6.03 12.67 -16.76
C ASP A 455 7.33 12.68 -17.60
N VAL A 456 7.83 13.86 -17.96
CA VAL A 456 9.14 13.99 -18.64
C VAL A 456 10.26 13.45 -17.74
N GLU A 457 10.31 13.88 -16.48
CA GLU A 457 11.35 13.43 -15.56
C GLU A 457 11.20 11.94 -15.21
N GLN A 458 9.98 11.45 -15.04
CA GLN A 458 9.72 10.02 -14.78
C GLN A 458 10.18 9.16 -15.96
N THR A 459 9.91 9.59 -17.20
CA THR A 459 10.36 8.90 -18.43
C THR A 459 11.88 8.87 -18.52
N ARG A 460 12.54 9.98 -18.17
CA ARG A 460 14.00 10.06 -18.12
C ARG A 460 14.57 9.06 -17.10
N MET A 461 14.08 9.09 -15.86
CA MET A 461 14.57 8.20 -14.80
C MET A 461 14.35 6.71 -15.12
N LEU A 462 13.24 6.37 -15.80
CA LEU A 462 13.04 5.02 -16.31
C LEU A 462 14.10 4.61 -17.34
N ALA A 463 14.45 5.49 -18.27
CA ALA A 463 15.48 5.22 -19.27
C ALA A 463 16.88 5.10 -18.63
N ASP A 464 17.21 6.00 -17.71
CA ASP A 464 18.49 6.01 -16.99
C ASP A 464 18.65 4.76 -16.11
N SER A 465 17.57 4.31 -15.47
CA SER A 465 17.54 3.05 -14.72
C SER A 465 17.81 1.84 -15.59
N LEU A 466 17.23 1.76 -16.79
CA LEU A 466 17.51 0.66 -17.72
C LEU A 466 18.96 0.64 -18.18
N GLN A 467 19.61 1.79 -18.31
CA GLN A 467 21.03 1.87 -18.63
C GLN A 467 21.89 1.45 -17.43
N MET A 468 21.57 1.96 -16.24
CA MET A 468 22.24 1.58 -14.98
C MET A 468 22.20 0.07 -14.76
N GLU A 469 21.04 -0.57 -14.99
CA GLU A 469 20.89 -2.02 -14.82
C GLU A 469 21.79 -2.83 -15.74
N LYS A 470 21.98 -2.41 -17.00
CA LYS A 470 22.93 -3.06 -17.93
C LYS A 470 24.36 -2.95 -17.44
N ASP A 471 24.74 -1.77 -16.97
CA ASP A 471 26.09 -1.51 -16.48
C ASP A 471 26.31 -2.25 -15.14
N PHE A 472 25.30 -2.32 -14.29
CA PHE A 472 25.32 -3.12 -13.06
C PHE A 472 25.56 -4.60 -13.34
N VAL A 473 24.81 -5.21 -14.27
CA VAL A 473 24.96 -6.63 -14.62
C VAL A 473 26.37 -6.95 -15.11
N ALA A 474 26.94 -6.03 -15.92
CA ALA A 474 28.31 -6.19 -16.40
C ALA A 474 29.34 -6.09 -15.26
N LEU A 475 29.15 -5.17 -14.33
CA LEU A 475 30.02 -4.98 -13.17
C LEU A 475 29.85 -6.09 -12.14
N TRP A 476 28.63 -6.54 -11.89
CA TRP A 476 28.29 -7.62 -10.97
C TRP A 476 29.04 -8.92 -11.29
N ALA A 477 29.19 -9.23 -12.57
CA ALA A 477 29.93 -10.40 -13.03
C ALA A 477 31.44 -10.37 -12.70
N VAL A 478 31.98 -9.20 -12.31
CA VAL A 478 33.41 -8.99 -12.05
C VAL A 478 33.68 -8.62 -10.60
N ASP A 479 32.85 -7.74 -10.01
CA ASP A 479 32.98 -7.23 -8.64
C ASP A 479 31.59 -6.88 -8.08
N GLU A 480 31.03 -7.78 -7.26
CA GLU A 480 29.72 -7.62 -6.67
C GLU A 480 29.63 -6.39 -5.75
N ALA A 481 30.67 -6.13 -4.95
CA ALA A 481 30.68 -4.99 -4.04
C ALA A 481 30.71 -3.64 -4.79
N ALA A 482 31.53 -3.55 -5.82
CA ALA A 482 31.58 -2.37 -6.67
C ALA A 482 30.25 -2.14 -7.43
N ALA A 483 29.57 -3.21 -7.85
CA ALA A 483 28.27 -3.11 -8.50
C ALA A 483 27.20 -2.55 -7.54
N VAL A 484 27.14 -3.02 -6.29
CA VAL A 484 26.22 -2.52 -5.27
C VAL A 484 26.50 -1.04 -4.97
N GLU A 485 27.76 -0.66 -4.83
CA GLU A 485 28.12 0.75 -4.62
C GLU A 485 27.75 1.64 -5.82
N PHE A 486 27.97 1.17 -7.05
CA PHE A 486 27.58 1.86 -8.28
C PHE A 486 26.06 2.11 -8.35
N MET A 487 25.25 1.08 -8.09
CA MET A 487 23.79 1.20 -8.04
C MET A 487 23.32 2.10 -6.90
N THR A 488 23.92 1.97 -5.71
CA THR A 488 23.58 2.80 -4.55
C THR A 488 23.82 4.29 -4.86
N LYS A 489 24.98 4.59 -5.47
CA LYS A 489 25.29 5.96 -5.89
C LYS A 489 24.33 6.48 -6.96
N PHE A 490 23.91 5.66 -7.90
CA PHE A 490 22.88 6.02 -8.89
C PHE A 490 21.57 6.42 -8.19
N CYS A 491 21.09 5.63 -7.21
CA CYS A 491 19.90 5.97 -6.44
C CYS A 491 20.01 7.31 -5.71
N GLU A 492 21.15 7.57 -5.08
CA GLU A 492 21.42 8.85 -4.40
C GLU A 492 21.44 10.01 -5.37
N ASP A 493 22.14 9.87 -6.50
CA ASP A 493 22.31 10.92 -7.51
C ASP A 493 20.95 11.27 -8.16
N GLU A 494 20.15 10.27 -8.59
CA GLU A 494 18.83 10.49 -9.20
C GLU A 494 17.88 11.19 -8.23
N GLY A 495 17.81 10.74 -6.96
CA GLY A 495 16.98 11.37 -5.95
C GLY A 495 17.39 12.81 -5.66
N MET A 496 18.68 13.08 -5.50
CA MET A 496 19.18 14.43 -5.22
C MET A 496 19.11 15.36 -6.43
N ASP A 497 19.21 14.84 -7.64
CA ASP A 497 19.02 15.64 -8.86
C ASP A 497 17.55 16.02 -9.04
N MET A 498 16.62 15.10 -8.76
CA MET A 498 15.19 15.38 -8.76
C MET A 498 14.80 16.40 -7.69
N PHE A 499 15.40 16.32 -6.51
CA PHE A 499 15.18 17.26 -5.41
C PHE A 499 15.64 18.70 -5.75
N LYS A 500 16.68 18.88 -6.59
CA LYS A 500 17.20 20.19 -6.97
C LYS A 500 16.45 20.85 -8.13
N LYS A 501 15.69 20.10 -8.92
CA LYS A 501 14.89 20.60 -10.05
C LYS A 501 13.57 21.20 -9.60
#